data_d2f441e438194d2e9d7ac45c4d1c0994
#
_entry.id   d2f441e438194d2e9d7ac45c4d1c0994
#
_cell.length_a   1.000
_cell.length_b   1.000
_cell.length_c   1.000
_cell.angle_alpha   90.00
_cell.angle_beta   90.00
_cell.angle_gamma   90.00
#
_symmetry.space_group_name_H-M   'P 1'
#
loop_
_entity.id
_entity.type
_entity.pdbx_description
1 polymer ?
#
loop_
_entity_poly.entity_id
_entity_poly.type
_entity_poly.pdbx_seq_one_letter_code
_entity_poly.pdbx_strand_id
1 'polypeptide(L)'
;VTEPDFLTMARTAYDTVAHSYADLARDLLAEIPADRAVLGLFAELVSGPVVDIGCGPGRISGYLKRLGVDVSGVDLSPEMVAVARREHPDVRFEVGSMLDLDLPDGALGGALAWYSVIHVPWEEHPAVFAEFHRVLAPGGLLLMAFQVGDEVRRYEQGYGHDILLDVYRLNPDRVLGQLAEAGFEPHTRLERQPADPKWEKTPQAYLIVRKSGEPGQPSQT
;
A
#
# COMPACT_ATOMS: atom_id res chain seq x y z
N VAL A 1 -9.38 -3.60 -23.41
CA VAL A 1 -8.74 -4.65 -22.60
C VAL A 1 -9.71 -4.97 -21.47
N THR A 2 -10.02 -6.25 -21.26
CA THR A 2 -10.89 -6.68 -20.16
C THR A 2 -10.09 -6.53 -18.85
N GLU A 3 -10.75 -5.99 -17.80
CA GLU A 3 -10.10 -5.87 -16.49
C GLU A 3 -9.74 -7.27 -15.95
N PRO A 4 -8.54 -7.45 -15.36
CA PRO A 4 -8.17 -8.72 -14.74
C PRO A 4 -9.15 -9.19 -13.66
N ASP A 5 -9.44 -10.49 -13.60
CA ASP A 5 -10.42 -11.07 -12.68
C ASP A 5 -10.11 -10.77 -11.20
N PHE A 6 -8.84 -10.72 -10.81
CA PHE A 6 -8.44 -10.43 -9.43
C PHE A 6 -8.77 -8.99 -9.02
N LEU A 7 -8.70 -8.01 -9.94
CA LEU A 7 -9.11 -6.63 -9.67
C LEU A 7 -10.62 -6.53 -9.48
N THR A 8 -11.39 -7.19 -10.36
CA THR A 8 -12.87 -7.24 -10.24
C THR A 8 -13.28 -7.89 -8.91
N MET A 9 -12.60 -8.97 -8.51
CA MET A 9 -12.83 -9.66 -7.23
C MET A 9 -12.55 -8.72 -6.05
N ALA A 10 -11.37 -8.09 -6.02
CA ALA A 10 -10.98 -7.17 -4.95
C ALA A 10 -11.94 -5.98 -4.86
N ARG A 11 -12.27 -5.34 -6.00
CA ARG A 11 -13.23 -4.23 -6.04
C ARG A 11 -14.58 -4.63 -5.45
N THR A 12 -15.16 -5.72 -5.93
CA THR A 12 -16.48 -6.18 -5.49
C THR A 12 -16.50 -6.48 -4.00
N ALA A 13 -15.46 -7.14 -3.49
CA ALA A 13 -15.32 -7.44 -2.07
C ALA A 13 -15.26 -6.15 -1.24
N TYR A 14 -14.39 -5.20 -1.61
CA TYR A 14 -14.21 -3.96 -0.86
C TYR A 14 -15.37 -2.98 -1.02
N ASP A 15 -16.07 -2.93 -2.15
CA ASP A 15 -17.33 -2.19 -2.28
C ASP A 15 -18.39 -2.72 -1.31
N THR A 16 -18.47 -4.05 -1.15
CA THR A 16 -19.40 -4.69 -0.23
C THR A 16 -19.14 -4.34 1.23
N VAL A 17 -17.87 -4.28 1.64
CA VAL A 17 -17.48 -4.16 3.06
C VAL A 17 -17.02 -2.76 3.48
N ALA A 18 -17.06 -1.76 2.60
CA ALA A 18 -16.41 -0.47 2.82
C ALA A 18 -16.71 0.16 4.19
N HIS A 19 -17.98 0.23 4.56
CA HIS A 19 -18.41 0.80 5.84
C HIS A 19 -17.98 -0.05 7.05
N SER A 20 -18.26 -1.36 7.00
CA SER A 20 -17.93 -2.29 8.10
C SER A 20 -16.42 -2.38 8.32
N TYR A 21 -15.64 -2.38 7.21
CA TYR A 21 -14.18 -2.34 7.28
C TYR A 21 -13.67 -1.02 7.88
N ALA A 22 -14.22 0.12 7.46
CA ALA A 22 -13.82 1.43 7.98
C ALA A 22 -14.06 1.53 9.50
N ASP A 23 -15.22 1.06 9.98
CA ASP A 23 -15.55 1.06 11.40
C ASP A 23 -14.59 0.17 12.21
N LEU A 24 -14.30 -1.03 11.72
CA LEU A 24 -13.38 -1.96 12.38
C LEU A 24 -11.93 -1.46 12.35
N ALA A 25 -11.50 -0.86 11.25
CA ALA A 25 -10.11 -0.43 11.05
C ALA A 25 -9.78 0.92 11.71
N ARG A 26 -10.79 1.66 12.19
CA ARG A 26 -10.66 3.05 12.67
C ARG A 26 -9.54 3.24 13.69
N ASP A 27 -9.49 2.38 14.69
CA ASP A 27 -8.59 2.52 15.84
C ASP A 27 -7.32 1.64 15.75
N LEU A 28 -7.21 0.76 14.73
CA LEU A 28 -6.09 -0.18 14.61
C LEU A 28 -4.72 0.50 14.65
N LEU A 29 -4.60 1.68 14.03
CA LEU A 29 -3.32 2.39 14.02
C LEU A 29 -2.92 2.92 15.41
N ALA A 30 -3.90 3.26 16.27
CA ALA A 30 -3.62 3.67 17.64
C ALA A 30 -3.13 2.49 18.49
N GLU A 31 -3.56 1.28 18.18
CA GLU A 31 -3.26 0.06 18.93
C GLU A 31 -1.90 -0.55 18.57
N ILE A 32 -1.34 -0.24 17.38
CA ILE A 32 -0.11 -0.86 16.88
C ILE A 32 1.04 0.17 16.82
N PRO A 33 1.92 0.23 17.86
CA PRO A 33 3.03 1.19 17.90
C PRO A 33 4.03 1.05 16.75
N ALA A 34 4.26 -0.18 16.27
CA ALA A 34 5.18 -0.45 15.17
C ALA A 34 4.70 0.20 13.85
N ASP A 35 3.37 0.15 13.59
CA ASP A 35 2.78 0.80 12.41
C ASP A 35 3.04 2.31 12.44
N ARG A 36 2.80 2.94 13.61
CA ARG A 36 3.05 4.37 13.76
C ARG A 36 4.52 4.74 13.63
N ALA A 37 5.41 3.90 14.16
CA ALA A 37 6.86 4.13 14.08
C ALA A 37 7.35 4.07 12.62
N VAL A 38 6.90 3.09 11.84
CA VAL A 38 7.28 2.96 10.42
C VAL A 38 6.69 4.10 9.58
N LEU A 39 5.42 4.45 9.80
CA LEU A 39 4.80 5.58 9.12
C LEU A 39 5.46 6.91 9.50
N GLY A 40 5.86 7.08 10.77
CA GLY A 40 6.62 8.24 11.22
C GLY A 40 8.00 8.32 10.56
N LEU A 41 8.73 7.20 10.51
CA LEU A 41 10.01 7.13 9.80
C LEU A 41 9.84 7.49 8.32
N PHE A 42 8.83 6.94 7.65
CA PHE A 42 8.55 7.26 6.25
C PHE A 42 8.25 8.77 6.07
N ALA A 43 7.44 9.34 6.96
CA ALA A 43 7.09 10.76 6.92
C ALA A 43 8.31 11.69 7.10
N GLU A 44 9.32 11.27 7.89
CA GLU A 44 10.57 12.02 8.07
C GLU A 44 11.53 11.88 6.88
N LEU A 45 11.48 10.75 6.17
CA LEU A 45 12.39 10.46 5.06
C LEU A 45 11.88 10.98 3.72
N VAL A 46 10.55 11.02 3.54
CA VAL A 46 9.95 11.37 2.25
C VAL A 46 9.95 12.89 2.03
N SER A 47 10.13 13.31 0.78
CA SER A 47 10.02 14.69 0.38
C SER A 47 9.20 14.83 -0.91
N GLY A 48 8.36 15.85 -0.99
CA GLY A 48 7.45 16.06 -2.11
C GLY A 48 6.13 15.29 -2.00
N PRO A 49 5.32 15.25 -3.06
CA PRO A 49 4.01 14.63 -3.05
C PRO A 49 4.07 13.12 -2.82
N VAL A 50 3.09 12.58 -2.09
CA VAL A 50 2.95 11.16 -1.76
C VAL A 50 1.60 10.63 -2.22
N VAL A 51 1.56 9.40 -2.71
CA VAL A 51 0.32 8.67 -2.99
C VAL A 51 0.20 7.43 -2.12
N ASP A 52 -0.95 7.24 -1.49
CA ASP A 52 -1.35 6.01 -0.77
C ASP A 52 -2.15 5.15 -1.74
N ILE A 53 -1.56 4.04 -2.20
CA ILE A 53 -2.08 3.18 -3.28
C ILE A 53 -2.81 1.98 -2.66
N GLY A 54 -4.12 1.87 -2.91
CA GLY A 54 -5.02 1.01 -2.18
C GLY A 54 -5.30 1.60 -0.80
N CYS A 55 -5.67 2.89 -0.77
CA CYS A 55 -5.79 3.68 0.46
C CYS A 55 -6.98 3.26 1.33
N GLY A 56 -7.92 2.46 0.79
CA GLY A 56 -9.14 2.07 1.49
C GLY A 56 -9.93 3.28 1.99
N PRO A 57 -10.41 3.27 3.25
CA PRO A 57 -11.16 4.38 3.84
C PRO A 57 -10.29 5.58 4.23
N GLY A 58 -9.02 5.64 3.78
CA GLY A 58 -8.14 6.80 3.94
C GLY A 58 -7.46 6.94 5.31
N ARG A 59 -7.54 5.97 6.22
CA ARG A 59 -7.02 6.12 7.59
C ARG A 59 -5.50 6.35 7.63
N ILE A 60 -4.73 5.72 6.74
CA ILE A 60 -3.28 5.91 6.65
C ILE A 60 -2.95 7.27 6.00
N SER A 61 -3.63 7.60 4.90
CA SER A 61 -3.53 8.92 4.28
C SER A 61 -3.84 10.04 5.28
N GLY A 62 -4.93 9.92 6.05
CA GLY A 62 -5.29 10.87 7.10
C GLY A 62 -4.24 10.95 8.24
N TYR A 63 -3.58 9.85 8.58
CA TYR A 63 -2.48 9.85 9.55
C TYR A 63 -1.25 10.57 9.01
N LEU A 64 -0.82 10.26 7.77
CA LEU A 64 0.32 10.94 7.13
C LEU A 64 0.06 12.43 6.95
N LYS A 65 -1.18 12.83 6.63
CA LYS A 65 -1.58 14.25 6.56
C LYS A 65 -1.36 14.95 7.89
N ARG A 66 -1.71 14.32 9.02
CA ARG A 66 -1.45 14.89 10.38
C ARG A 66 0.04 14.98 10.71
N LEU A 67 0.88 14.15 10.10
CA LEU A 67 2.35 14.25 10.20
C LEU A 67 2.94 15.31 9.27
N GLY A 68 2.12 16.03 8.50
CA GLY A 68 2.57 17.09 7.60
C GLY A 68 2.95 16.63 6.20
N VAL A 69 2.70 15.37 5.85
CA VAL A 69 2.97 14.84 4.49
C VAL A 69 1.93 15.38 3.51
N ASP A 70 2.38 15.81 2.32
CA ASP A 70 1.52 16.14 1.19
C ASP A 70 1.05 14.84 0.51
N VAL A 71 -0.05 14.28 1.01
CA VAL A 71 -0.54 12.95 0.62
C VAL A 71 -1.88 13.02 -0.10
N SER A 72 -2.03 12.18 -1.11
CA SER A 72 -3.29 11.83 -1.76
C SER A 72 -3.51 10.31 -1.69
N GLY A 73 -4.71 9.83 -1.98
CA GLY A 73 -5.02 8.41 -1.99
C GLY A 73 -5.68 7.95 -3.28
N VAL A 74 -5.37 6.72 -3.67
CA VAL A 74 -6.02 6.03 -4.80
C VAL A 74 -6.49 4.67 -4.32
N ASP A 75 -7.74 4.32 -4.63
CA ASP A 75 -8.28 2.99 -4.35
C ASP A 75 -9.11 2.47 -5.52
N LEU A 76 -9.11 1.16 -5.70
CA LEU A 76 -9.87 0.49 -6.75
C LEU A 76 -11.38 0.54 -6.49
N SER A 77 -11.80 0.58 -5.21
CA SER A 77 -13.20 0.58 -4.77
C SER A 77 -13.77 2.00 -4.69
N PRO A 78 -14.78 2.34 -5.50
CA PRO A 78 -15.52 3.60 -5.38
C PRO A 78 -16.12 3.83 -3.99
N GLU A 79 -16.60 2.77 -3.32
CA GLU A 79 -17.20 2.86 -1.99
C GLU A 79 -16.13 3.18 -0.92
N MET A 80 -14.93 2.60 -1.02
CA MET A 80 -13.80 2.98 -0.16
C MET A 80 -13.43 4.45 -0.33
N VAL A 81 -13.34 4.91 -1.58
CA VAL A 81 -13.05 6.31 -1.89
C VAL A 81 -14.13 7.24 -1.36
N ALA A 82 -15.41 6.85 -1.45
CA ALA A 82 -16.51 7.63 -0.88
C ALA A 82 -16.41 7.76 0.64
N VAL A 83 -16.03 6.68 1.34
CA VAL A 83 -15.75 6.70 2.78
C VAL A 83 -14.55 7.60 3.09
N ALA A 84 -13.45 7.44 2.37
CA ALA A 84 -12.23 8.21 2.56
C ALA A 84 -12.45 9.73 2.43
N ARG A 85 -13.17 10.14 1.39
CA ARG A 85 -13.54 11.56 1.17
C ARG A 85 -14.40 12.14 2.29
N ARG A 86 -15.29 11.34 2.86
CA ARG A 86 -16.14 11.76 3.98
C ARG A 86 -15.35 11.90 5.28
N GLU A 87 -14.45 10.94 5.57
CA GLU A 87 -13.73 10.89 6.84
C GLU A 87 -12.48 11.78 6.86
N HIS A 88 -11.89 12.04 5.68
CA HIS A 88 -10.68 12.84 5.53
C HIS A 88 -10.84 13.90 4.41
N PRO A 89 -11.72 14.91 4.60
CA PRO A 89 -12.07 15.89 3.57
C PRO A 89 -10.91 16.82 3.16
N ASP A 90 -9.84 16.83 3.91
CA ASP A 90 -8.61 17.58 3.66
C ASP A 90 -7.55 16.78 2.84
N VAL A 91 -7.87 15.56 2.45
CA VAL A 91 -7.04 14.71 1.59
C VAL A 91 -7.77 14.44 0.27
N ARG A 92 -7.05 14.49 -0.84
CA ARG A 92 -7.59 14.14 -2.16
C ARG A 92 -7.59 12.63 -2.32
N PHE A 93 -8.73 12.07 -2.74
CA PHE A 93 -8.89 10.65 -3.03
C PHE A 93 -9.49 10.44 -4.41
N GLU A 94 -8.98 9.47 -5.16
CA GLU A 94 -9.46 9.12 -6.49
C GLU A 94 -9.66 7.60 -6.63
N VAL A 95 -10.59 7.23 -7.51
CA VAL A 95 -10.77 5.84 -7.91
C VAL A 95 -9.75 5.51 -8.98
N GLY A 96 -8.97 4.45 -8.80
CA GLY A 96 -7.94 4.05 -9.75
C GLY A 96 -7.33 2.70 -9.45
N SER A 97 -6.56 2.18 -10.39
CA SER A 97 -5.86 0.90 -10.28
C SER A 97 -4.37 1.11 -10.04
N MET A 98 -3.77 0.26 -9.20
CA MET A 98 -2.30 0.23 -9.01
C MET A 98 -1.53 -0.28 -10.23
N LEU A 99 -2.22 -0.82 -11.23
CA LEU A 99 -1.62 -1.24 -12.51
C LEU A 99 -1.56 -0.13 -13.55
N ASP A 100 -2.32 0.97 -13.34
CA ASP A 100 -2.40 2.10 -14.27
C ASP A 100 -2.83 3.34 -13.48
N LEU A 101 -1.86 4.03 -12.88
CA LEU A 101 -2.08 5.23 -12.07
C LEU A 101 -2.18 6.45 -12.99
N ASP A 102 -3.24 7.22 -12.87
CA ASP A 102 -3.40 8.50 -13.58
C ASP A 102 -2.49 9.59 -12.98
N LEU A 103 -1.18 9.32 -13.04
CA LEU A 103 -0.11 10.17 -12.52
C LEU A 103 1.04 10.26 -13.53
N PRO A 104 1.65 11.44 -13.70
CA PRO A 104 2.82 11.59 -14.58
C PRO A 104 4.03 10.79 -14.07
N ASP A 105 4.93 10.43 -15.00
CA ASP A 105 6.22 9.82 -14.68
C ASP A 105 7.04 10.72 -13.76
N GLY A 106 7.60 10.15 -12.70
CA GLY A 106 8.48 10.86 -11.78
C GLY A 106 7.83 11.99 -10.99
N ALA A 107 6.50 12.02 -10.88
CA ALA A 107 5.77 13.11 -10.22
C ALA A 107 5.81 13.05 -8.70
N LEU A 108 6.14 11.90 -8.12
CA LEU A 108 6.00 11.66 -6.69
C LEU A 108 7.35 11.55 -5.97
N GLY A 109 7.45 12.15 -4.80
CA GLY A 109 8.54 11.91 -3.85
C GLY A 109 8.38 10.61 -3.07
N GLY A 110 7.15 10.13 -2.91
CA GLY A 110 6.86 8.87 -2.22
C GLY A 110 5.58 8.18 -2.66
N ALA A 111 5.56 6.86 -2.49
CA ALA A 111 4.38 6.03 -2.65
C ALA A 111 4.22 5.09 -1.45
N LEU A 112 3.00 4.73 -1.14
CA LEU A 112 2.66 3.84 -0.05
C LEU A 112 1.74 2.73 -0.57
N ALA A 113 2.00 1.48 -0.20
CA ALA A 113 1.14 0.33 -0.47
C ALA A 113 0.93 -0.44 0.84
N TRP A 114 -0.06 0.01 1.63
CA TRP A 114 -0.30 -0.49 2.98
C TRP A 114 -1.35 -1.58 3.00
N TYR A 115 -0.89 -2.84 3.00
CA TYR A 115 -1.75 -4.04 2.88
C TYR A 115 -2.64 -4.04 1.63
N SER A 116 -2.18 -3.46 0.51
CA SER A 116 -2.93 -3.38 -0.74
C SER A 116 -2.41 -4.36 -1.81
N VAL A 117 -1.10 -4.52 -1.95
CA VAL A 117 -0.48 -5.46 -2.91
C VAL A 117 -0.81 -6.93 -2.57
N ILE A 118 -1.25 -7.21 -1.36
CA ILE A 118 -1.66 -8.55 -0.91
C ILE A 118 -2.89 -9.12 -1.67
N HIS A 119 -3.54 -8.35 -2.51
CA HIS A 119 -4.65 -8.78 -3.36
C HIS A 119 -4.23 -9.03 -4.81
N VAL A 120 -2.93 -8.88 -5.09
CA VAL A 120 -2.35 -9.04 -6.42
C VAL A 120 -1.65 -10.38 -6.51
N PRO A 121 -1.94 -11.22 -7.54
CA PRO A 121 -1.19 -12.45 -7.80
C PRO A 121 0.32 -12.18 -7.99
N TRP A 122 1.15 -13.14 -7.60
CA TRP A 122 2.61 -13.02 -7.70
C TRP A 122 3.11 -12.68 -9.10
N GLU A 123 2.41 -13.20 -10.12
CA GLU A 123 2.74 -13.03 -11.53
C GLU A 123 2.57 -11.58 -12.00
N GLU A 124 1.69 -10.84 -11.35
CA GLU A 124 1.37 -9.45 -11.66
C GLU A 124 2.24 -8.43 -10.89
N HIS A 125 2.98 -8.85 -9.86
CA HIS A 125 3.83 -7.96 -9.08
C HIS A 125 4.84 -7.18 -9.94
N PRO A 126 5.49 -7.77 -10.97
CA PRO A 126 6.40 -7.00 -11.82
C PRO A 126 5.73 -5.80 -12.51
N ALA A 127 4.48 -5.95 -12.95
CA ALA A 127 3.73 -4.86 -13.55
C ALA A 127 3.38 -3.77 -12.53
N VAL A 128 2.93 -4.17 -11.32
CA VAL A 128 2.65 -3.25 -10.21
C VAL A 128 3.90 -2.48 -9.80
N PHE A 129 5.04 -3.16 -9.63
CA PHE A 129 6.27 -2.50 -9.19
C PHE A 129 6.89 -1.62 -10.28
N ALA A 130 6.72 -1.97 -11.56
CA ALA A 130 7.09 -1.09 -12.67
C ALA A 130 6.26 0.20 -12.67
N GLU A 131 4.95 0.11 -12.37
CA GLU A 131 4.07 1.27 -12.28
C GLU A 131 4.43 2.16 -11.07
N PHE A 132 4.71 1.57 -9.90
CA PHE A 132 5.21 2.31 -8.75
C PHE A 132 6.55 3.01 -9.05
N HIS A 133 7.44 2.31 -9.76
CA HIS A 133 8.71 2.90 -10.19
C HIS A 133 8.49 4.04 -11.18
N ARG A 134 7.55 3.91 -12.12
CA ARG A 134 7.25 4.94 -13.12
C ARG A 134 6.85 6.26 -12.47
N VAL A 135 5.90 6.23 -11.52
CA VAL A 135 5.36 7.45 -10.90
C VAL A 135 6.31 8.12 -9.89
N LEU A 136 7.27 7.39 -9.34
CA LEU A 136 8.25 7.93 -8.39
C LEU A 136 9.35 8.70 -9.11
N ALA A 137 9.74 9.84 -8.54
CA ALA A 137 10.93 10.58 -8.94
C ALA A 137 12.22 9.78 -8.62
N PRO A 138 13.35 10.05 -9.29
CA PRO A 138 14.64 9.48 -8.88
C PRO A 138 14.92 9.75 -7.40
N GLY A 139 15.29 8.71 -6.66
CA GLY A 139 15.47 8.79 -5.20
C GLY A 139 14.17 8.79 -4.37
N GLY A 140 13.00 8.76 -5.02
CA GLY A 140 11.70 8.64 -4.34
C GLY A 140 11.57 7.32 -3.57
N LEU A 141 10.71 7.31 -2.56
CA LEU A 141 10.56 6.21 -1.62
C LEU A 141 9.25 5.46 -1.83
N LEU A 142 9.31 4.12 -1.77
CA LEU A 142 8.14 3.26 -1.68
C LEU A 142 8.12 2.60 -0.29
N LEU A 143 7.02 2.75 0.45
CA LEU A 143 6.75 1.98 1.65
C LEU A 143 5.69 0.92 1.36
N MET A 144 5.98 -0.34 1.68
CA MET A 144 5.04 -1.45 1.60
C MET A 144 4.84 -2.07 2.98
N ALA A 145 3.60 -2.47 3.28
CA ALA A 145 3.26 -3.28 4.45
C ALA A 145 2.44 -4.50 4.03
N PHE A 146 2.76 -5.68 4.58
CA PHE A 146 2.07 -6.92 4.24
C PHE A 146 2.26 -8.02 5.29
N GLN A 147 1.41 -9.04 5.21
CA GLN A 147 1.49 -10.27 6.01
C GLN A 147 2.56 -11.20 5.43
N VAL A 148 3.44 -11.72 6.29
CA VAL A 148 4.54 -12.61 5.90
C VAL A 148 4.03 -14.03 5.67
N GLY A 149 4.45 -14.67 4.57
CA GLY A 149 4.18 -16.06 4.21
C GLY A 149 4.34 -16.31 2.72
N ASP A 150 3.91 -17.47 2.26
CA ASP A 150 3.98 -17.90 0.85
C ASP A 150 2.65 -18.53 0.37
N GLU A 151 1.59 -18.44 1.18
CA GLU A 151 0.30 -19.02 0.83
C GLU A 151 -0.72 -17.98 0.36
N VAL A 152 -1.67 -18.42 -0.45
CA VAL A 152 -2.89 -17.69 -0.79
C VAL A 152 -4.01 -18.16 0.12
N ARG A 153 -4.77 -17.23 0.67
CA ARG A 153 -5.98 -17.50 1.43
C ARG A 153 -7.18 -16.90 0.76
N ARG A 154 -8.14 -17.75 0.46
CA ARG A 154 -9.44 -17.34 -0.06
C ARG A 154 -10.41 -17.14 1.10
N TYR A 155 -11.03 -15.97 1.13
CA TYR A 155 -12.08 -15.62 2.07
C TYR A 155 -13.41 -15.56 1.35
N GLU A 156 -14.40 -16.29 1.86
CA GLU A 156 -15.79 -16.28 1.38
C GLU A 156 -16.69 -15.44 2.27
N GLN A 157 -16.16 -15.02 3.42
CA GLN A 157 -16.81 -14.12 4.37
C GLN A 157 -15.78 -13.18 4.99
N GLY A 158 -16.18 -11.92 5.20
CA GLY A 158 -15.35 -10.93 5.88
C GLY A 158 -16.19 -9.74 6.34
N TYR A 159 -15.84 -9.19 7.49
CA TYR A 159 -16.46 -7.98 8.04
C TYR A 159 -18.00 -8.07 8.18
N GLY A 160 -18.53 -9.29 8.39
CA GLY A 160 -19.97 -9.55 8.51
C GLY A 160 -20.72 -9.69 7.20
N HIS A 161 -20.03 -9.81 6.07
CA HIS A 161 -20.61 -9.95 4.74
C HIS A 161 -20.10 -11.19 4.02
N ASP A 162 -20.89 -11.70 3.07
CA ASP A 162 -20.44 -12.66 2.09
C ASP A 162 -19.61 -11.93 1.04
N ILE A 163 -18.38 -12.38 0.85
CA ILE A 163 -17.42 -11.81 -0.12
C ILE A 163 -16.68 -12.95 -0.81
N LEU A 164 -15.96 -12.62 -1.88
CA LEU A 164 -14.93 -13.49 -2.43
C LEU A 164 -13.67 -12.69 -2.57
N LEU A 165 -12.60 -13.06 -1.84
CA LEU A 165 -11.36 -12.30 -1.81
C LEU A 165 -10.16 -13.21 -1.59
N ASP A 166 -9.19 -13.14 -2.49
CA ASP A 166 -7.89 -13.77 -2.31
C ASP A 166 -6.91 -12.82 -1.62
N VAL A 167 -6.24 -13.32 -0.59
CA VAL A 167 -5.19 -12.63 0.16
C VAL A 167 -3.91 -13.43 0.07
N TYR A 168 -2.92 -12.85 -0.57
CA TYR A 168 -1.58 -13.41 -0.74
C TYR A 168 -0.71 -13.00 0.44
N ARG A 169 -0.16 -13.97 1.16
CA ARG A 169 0.93 -13.70 2.10
C ARG A 169 2.21 -13.61 1.32
N LEU A 170 3.04 -12.62 1.65
CA LEU A 170 4.18 -12.29 0.83
C LEU A 170 5.48 -12.61 1.58
N ASN A 171 6.42 -13.23 0.86
CA ASN A 171 7.76 -13.48 1.37
C ASN A 171 8.61 -12.21 1.19
N PRO A 172 9.14 -11.61 2.28
CA PRO A 172 9.89 -10.35 2.18
C PRO A 172 11.12 -10.41 1.28
N ASP A 173 11.84 -11.53 1.25
CA ASP A 173 13.03 -11.68 0.40
C ASP A 173 12.65 -11.76 -1.08
N ARG A 174 11.56 -12.45 -1.39
CA ARG A 174 11.02 -12.51 -2.76
C ARG A 174 10.53 -11.14 -3.23
N VAL A 175 9.81 -10.42 -2.36
CA VAL A 175 9.34 -9.05 -2.68
C VAL A 175 10.53 -8.12 -2.92
N LEU A 176 11.55 -8.15 -2.06
CA LEU A 176 12.78 -7.35 -2.25
C LEU A 176 13.50 -7.70 -3.55
N GLY A 177 13.55 -8.98 -3.93
CA GLY A 177 14.13 -9.42 -5.21
C GLY A 177 13.37 -8.82 -6.41
N GLN A 178 12.05 -8.91 -6.41
CA GLN A 178 11.21 -8.34 -7.48
C GLN A 178 11.29 -6.80 -7.52
N LEU A 179 11.36 -6.14 -6.36
CA LEU A 179 11.57 -4.70 -6.29
C LEU A 179 12.94 -4.29 -6.84
N ALA A 180 13.99 -5.07 -6.56
CA ALA A 180 15.33 -4.82 -7.11
C ALA A 180 15.34 -4.96 -8.64
N GLU A 181 14.65 -5.96 -9.19
CA GLU A 181 14.44 -6.13 -10.65
C GLU A 181 13.69 -4.94 -11.26
N ALA A 182 12.77 -4.33 -10.51
CA ALA A 182 12.05 -3.13 -10.92
C ALA A 182 12.83 -1.82 -10.73
N GLY A 183 14.10 -1.85 -10.26
CA GLY A 183 14.95 -0.68 -10.10
C GLY A 183 14.87 0.00 -8.74
N PHE A 184 14.50 -0.74 -7.70
CA PHE A 184 14.51 -0.24 -6.33
C PHE A 184 15.70 -0.79 -5.53
N GLU A 185 16.21 0.01 -4.60
CA GLU A 185 17.23 -0.37 -3.63
C GLU A 185 16.61 -0.45 -2.22
N PRO A 186 16.94 -1.50 -1.43
CA PRO A 186 16.47 -1.61 -0.06
C PRO A 186 16.98 -0.45 0.80
N HIS A 187 16.09 0.15 1.61
CA HIS A 187 16.44 1.18 2.58
C HIS A 187 16.18 0.70 4.01
N THR A 188 14.97 0.22 4.30
CA THR A 188 14.58 -0.24 5.64
C THR A 188 13.75 -1.50 5.54
N ARG A 189 14.03 -2.47 6.38
CA ARG A 189 13.20 -3.66 6.58
C ARG A 189 12.90 -3.80 8.07
N LEU A 190 11.64 -3.95 8.41
CA LEU A 190 11.19 -4.28 9.76
C LEU A 190 10.20 -5.45 9.66
N GLU A 191 10.40 -6.43 10.52
CA GLU A 191 9.43 -7.51 10.71
C GLU A 191 9.04 -7.55 12.17
N ARG A 192 7.75 -7.79 12.43
CA ARG A 192 7.24 -7.96 13.77
C ARG A 192 6.38 -9.21 13.90
N GLN A 193 6.35 -9.77 15.08
CA GLN A 193 5.40 -10.81 15.43
C GLN A 193 3.97 -10.25 15.49
N PRO A 194 2.94 -11.10 15.35
CA PRO A 194 1.55 -10.68 15.51
C PRO A 194 1.34 -9.89 16.81
N ALA A 195 0.70 -8.72 16.71
CA ALA A 195 0.37 -7.90 17.88
C ALA A 195 -0.78 -8.53 18.68
N ASP A 196 -1.80 -9.04 17.99
CA ASP A 196 -2.89 -9.84 18.56
C ASP A 196 -3.11 -11.10 17.72
N PRO A 197 -2.79 -12.30 18.25
CA PRO A 197 -2.98 -13.57 17.54
C PRO A 197 -4.44 -13.89 17.17
N LYS A 198 -5.41 -13.17 17.69
CA LYS A 198 -6.81 -13.32 17.26
C LYS A 198 -7.01 -12.81 15.83
N TRP A 199 -6.34 -11.72 15.48
CA TRP A 199 -6.49 -11.03 14.21
C TRP A 199 -5.33 -11.28 13.26
N GLU A 200 -4.09 -11.25 13.76
CA GLU A 200 -2.90 -11.49 12.97
C GLU A 200 -2.42 -12.93 13.16
N LYS A 201 -2.33 -13.68 12.08
CA LYS A 201 -1.96 -15.12 12.12
C LYS A 201 -0.50 -15.37 11.74
N THR A 202 0.18 -14.36 11.21
CA THR A 202 1.58 -14.42 10.76
C THR A 202 2.31 -13.15 11.12
N PRO A 203 3.65 -13.14 11.10
CA PRO A 203 4.44 -11.93 11.19
C PRO A 203 4.01 -10.90 10.13
N GLN A 204 4.28 -9.63 10.41
CA GLN A 204 4.03 -8.52 9.50
C GLN A 204 5.37 -7.95 9.07
N ALA A 205 5.48 -7.58 7.80
CA ALA A 205 6.67 -6.96 7.24
C ALA A 205 6.38 -5.55 6.72
N TYR A 206 7.38 -4.68 6.90
CA TYR A 206 7.39 -3.32 6.39
C TYR A 206 8.70 -3.12 5.65
N LEU A 207 8.60 -2.70 4.40
CA LEU A 207 9.75 -2.45 3.53
C LEU A 207 9.70 -1.00 3.08
N ILE A 208 10.76 -0.24 3.34
CA ILE A 208 11.00 1.03 2.64
C ILE A 208 12.10 0.76 1.63
N VAL A 209 11.83 1.07 0.37
CA VAL A 209 12.80 0.97 -0.71
C VAL A 209 12.89 2.31 -1.43
N ARG A 210 14.04 2.56 -2.07
CA ARG A 210 14.33 3.80 -2.80
C ARG A 210 14.41 3.50 -4.28
N LYS A 211 13.75 4.31 -5.12
CA LYS A 211 13.99 4.28 -6.56
C LYS A 211 15.44 4.65 -6.82
N SER A 212 16.19 3.78 -7.48
CA SER A 212 17.57 4.03 -7.87
C SER A 212 17.67 5.32 -8.70
N GLY A 213 18.69 6.14 -8.45
CA GLY A 213 19.01 7.24 -9.32
C GLY A 213 19.46 6.71 -10.68
N GLU A 214 19.34 7.51 -11.75
CA GLU A 214 19.92 7.12 -13.04
C GLU A 214 21.40 6.76 -12.83
N PRO A 215 21.94 5.71 -13.49
CA PRO A 215 23.36 5.38 -13.43
C PRO A 215 24.15 6.53 -14.08
N GLY A 216 24.68 7.47 -13.30
CA GLY A 216 25.49 8.56 -13.85
C GLY A 216 25.77 9.77 -13.00
N GLN A 217 25.32 9.89 -11.76
CA GLN A 217 25.81 10.97 -10.89
C GLN A 217 26.53 10.40 -9.67
N PRO A 218 27.88 10.57 -9.58
CA PRO A 218 28.58 10.30 -8.34
C PRO A 218 28.09 11.26 -7.25
N SER A 219 27.75 10.73 -6.07
CA SER A 219 27.42 11.49 -4.87
C SER A 219 28.51 12.55 -4.65
N GLN A 220 28.15 13.82 -4.76
CA GLN A 220 29.00 14.89 -4.27
C GLN A 220 28.92 14.86 -2.75
N THR A 221 29.96 14.34 -2.15
CA THR A 221 30.29 14.51 -0.72
C THR A 221 30.66 15.93 -0.42
#